data_00d81cab3c0904b94c25b30626cf6fa8
#
_entry.id   00d81cab3c0904b94c25b30626cf6fa8
#
_cell.length_a   1.000
_cell.length_b   1.000
_cell.length_c   1.000
_cell.angle_alpha   90.00
_cell.angle_beta   90.00
_cell.angle_gamma   90.00
#
_symmetry.space_group_name_H-M   'P 1'
#
loop_
_entity.id
_entity.type
_entity.pdbx_description
1 polymer ?
#
loop_
_entity_poly.entity_id
_entity_poly.type
_entity_poly.pdbx_seq_one_letter_code
_entity_poly.pdbx_strand_id
1 'polypeptide(L)'
;MASADLLLHPVRLRIVKAFLGERALTVKQLAAELADVPAGSIYRHVARLTEAGVLQVVAERRVRATIERTYTLRVYAAQLQPDEIAAMTLDEHADAFLAYAAGLLGDFDRYIASEPEHPGQDGAGYRVAAMWLTDAELADYLRELAAISQARLANAPGPGRRRRMLYTVLLPGPETGTAAEAETETETETGSEADEEP
;
A
#
# COMPACT_ATOMS: atom_id res chain seq x y z
N MET A 1 -9.94 -17.90 0.94
CA MET A 1 -9.37 -16.55 0.72
C MET A 1 -9.39 -15.81 2.04
N ALA A 2 -8.43 -14.93 2.29
CA ALA A 2 -8.41 -14.15 3.53
C ALA A 2 -9.46 -13.02 3.41
N SER A 3 -10.35 -12.87 4.40
CA SER A 3 -11.34 -11.79 4.41
C SER A 3 -10.67 -10.44 4.63
N ALA A 4 -11.32 -9.35 4.21
CA ALA A 4 -10.85 -7.98 4.45
C ALA A 4 -10.55 -7.75 5.95
N ASP A 5 -11.43 -8.17 6.84
CA ASP A 5 -11.23 -8.13 8.30
C ASP A 5 -9.92 -8.78 8.76
N LEU A 6 -9.52 -9.86 8.08
CA LEU A 6 -8.28 -10.54 8.45
C LEU A 6 -7.06 -9.70 8.09
N LEU A 7 -7.03 -9.09 6.91
CA LEU A 7 -5.86 -8.35 6.40
C LEU A 7 -5.77 -6.93 6.97
N LEU A 8 -6.89 -6.27 7.20
CA LEU A 8 -6.93 -4.87 7.64
C LEU A 8 -6.68 -4.67 9.14
N HIS A 9 -6.62 -5.73 9.94
CA HIS A 9 -6.26 -5.60 11.36
C HIS A 9 -4.82 -5.04 11.51
N PRO A 10 -4.60 -3.96 12.27
CA PRO A 10 -3.32 -3.24 12.31
C PRO A 10 -2.09 -4.13 12.56
N VAL A 11 -2.16 -5.04 13.55
CA VAL A 11 -1.04 -5.94 13.85
C VAL A 11 -0.82 -6.96 12.74
N ARG A 12 -1.90 -7.51 12.13
CA ARG A 12 -1.77 -8.46 11.04
C ARG A 12 -1.21 -7.82 9.78
N LEU A 13 -1.63 -6.59 9.47
CA LEU A 13 -1.06 -5.82 8.37
C LEU A 13 0.45 -5.59 8.55
N ARG A 14 0.90 -5.27 9.76
CA ARG A 14 2.33 -5.14 10.07
C ARG A 14 3.09 -6.46 9.93
N ILE A 15 2.48 -7.57 10.35
CA ILE A 15 3.05 -8.91 10.15
C ILE A 15 3.19 -9.20 8.65
N VAL A 16 2.14 -9.02 7.85
CA VAL A 16 2.18 -9.21 6.39
C VAL A 16 3.29 -8.36 5.76
N LYS A 17 3.37 -7.08 6.12
CA LYS A 17 4.42 -6.17 5.64
C LYS A 17 5.83 -6.66 6.00
N ALA A 18 6.04 -7.26 7.17
CA ALA A 18 7.34 -7.82 7.56
C ALA A 18 7.83 -8.92 6.61
N PHE A 19 6.90 -9.66 6.00
CA PHE A 19 7.22 -10.73 5.05
C PHE A 19 7.35 -10.27 3.58
N LEU A 20 6.97 -9.05 3.23
CA LEU A 20 7.11 -8.56 1.85
C LEU A 20 8.58 -8.60 1.39
N GLY A 21 8.79 -8.83 0.08
CA GLY A 21 10.11 -8.96 -0.52
C GLY A 21 10.72 -10.36 -0.34
N GLU A 22 9.90 -11.40 -0.47
CA GLU A 22 10.31 -12.83 -0.42
C GLU A 22 11.07 -13.23 0.86
N ARG A 23 10.69 -12.65 1.98
CA ARG A 23 11.33 -12.95 3.25
C ARG A 23 10.75 -14.21 3.88
N ALA A 24 11.66 -14.99 4.49
CA ALA A 24 11.30 -16.11 5.33
C ALA A 24 11.72 -15.81 6.78
N LEU A 25 10.75 -15.80 7.71
CA LEU A 25 10.98 -15.40 9.10
C LEU A 25 10.39 -16.43 10.07
N THR A 26 11.10 -16.65 11.19
CA THR A 26 10.53 -17.30 12.36
C THR A 26 9.70 -16.31 13.18
N VAL A 27 8.79 -16.80 14.04
CA VAL A 27 8.03 -15.92 14.94
C VAL A 27 8.97 -15.14 15.88
N LYS A 28 10.11 -15.73 16.24
CA LYS A 28 11.11 -15.05 17.09
C LYS A 28 11.75 -13.84 16.35
N GLN A 29 12.11 -14.00 15.09
CA GLN A 29 12.64 -12.90 14.26
C GLN A 29 11.59 -11.82 14.05
N LEU A 30 10.35 -12.24 13.76
CA LEU A 30 9.22 -11.32 13.62
C LEU A 30 8.96 -10.52 14.91
N ALA A 31 9.02 -11.18 16.08
CA ALA A 31 8.86 -10.51 17.38
C ALA A 31 9.99 -9.51 17.68
N ALA A 32 11.20 -9.77 17.19
CA ALA A 32 12.30 -8.82 17.31
C ALA A 32 12.10 -7.57 16.42
N GLU A 33 11.51 -7.74 15.23
CA GLU A 33 11.17 -6.62 14.34
C GLU A 33 9.94 -5.81 14.80
N LEU A 34 9.00 -6.47 15.49
CA LEU A 34 7.77 -5.87 16.01
C LEU A 34 7.82 -5.80 17.56
N ALA A 35 8.91 -5.28 18.10
CA ALA A 35 9.22 -5.32 19.53
C ALA A 35 8.18 -4.62 20.42
N ASP A 36 7.41 -3.69 19.86
CA ASP A 36 6.28 -3.01 20.51
C ASP A 36 5.01 -3.85 20.61
N VAL A 37 4.95 -5.01 19.90
CA VAL A 37 3.81 -5.93 19.95
C VAL A 37 4.12 -7.10 20.89
N PRO A 38 3.27 -7.40 21.88
CA PRO A 38 3.48 -8.53 22.78
C PRO A 38 3.65 -9.84 22.02
N ALA A 39 4.70 -10.61 22.33
CA ALA A 39 5.04 -11.85 21.62
C ALA A 39 3.86 -12.84 21.52
N GLY A 40 3.09 -13.02 22.62
CA GLY A 40 1.89 -13.86 22.59
C GLY A 40 0.81 -13.41 21.61
N SER A 41 0.73 -12.10 21.34
CA SER A 41 -0.15 -11.55 20.29
C SER A 41 0.36 -11.91 18.90
N ILE A 42 1.68 -11.79 18.66
CA ILE A 42 2.29 -12.16 17.38
C ILE A 42 2.04 -13.63 17.07
N TYR A 43 2.24 -14.53 18.04
CA TYR A 43 1.94 -15.96 17.85
C TYR A 43 0.50 -16.22 17.41
N ARG A 44 -0.48 -15.57 18.07
CA ARG A 44 -1.90 -15.72 17.72
C ARG A 44 -2.22 -15.19 16.32
N HIS A 45 -1.65 -14.06 15.94
CA HIS A 45 -1.86 -13.47 14.61
C HIS A 45 -1.19 -14.29 13.50
N VAL A 46 0.03 -14.80 13.73
CA VAL A 46 0.71 -15.70 12.79
C VAL A 46 -0.11 -16.98 12.59
N ALA A 47 -0.64 -17.58 13.67
CA ALA A 47 -1.50 -18.75 13.56
C ALA A 47 -2.74 -18.48 12.69
N ARG A 48 -3.46 -17.36 12.94
CA ARG A 48 -4.63 -16.96 12.14
C ARG A 48 -4.29 -16.72 10.66
N LEU A 49 -3.17 -16.04 10.38
CA LEU A 49 -2.72 -15.82 9.01
C LEU A 49 -2.31 -17.12 8.31
N THR A 50 -1.79 -18.10 9.06
CA THR A 50 -1.44 -19.41 8.54
C THR A 50 -2.69 -20.25 8.26
N GLU A 51 -3.67 -20.26 9.17
CA GLU A 51 -4.97 -20.92 8.98
C GLU A 51 -5.72 -20.38 7.75
N ALA A 52 -5.65 -19.07 7.52
CA ALA A 52 -6.23 -18.44 6.34
C ALA A 52 -5.39 -18.61 5.05
N GLY A 53 -4.25 -19.27 5.13
CA GLY A 53 -3.37 -19.51 3.98
C GLY A 53 -2.59 -18.29 3.50
N VAL A 54 -2.58 -17.18 4.25
CA VAL A 54 -1.80 -15.96 3.95
C VAL A 54 -0.31 -16.19 4.24
N LEU A 55 0.00 -16.89 5.33
CA LEU A 55 1.34 -17.38 5.63
C LEU A 55 1.40 -18.89 5.42
N GLN A 56 2.55 -19.36 4.97
CA GLN A 56 2.84 -20.81 4.85
C GLN A 56 4.14 -21.15 5.54
N VAL A 57 4.19 -22.35 6.15
CA VAL A 57 5.41 -22.91 6.74
C VAL A 57 6.28 -23.44 5.61
N VAL A 58 7.53 -22.97 5.55
CA VAL A 58 8.52 -23.42 4.55
C VAL A 58 9.66 -24.23 5.16
N ALA A 59 9.85 -24.15 6.47
CA ALA A 59 10.82 -24.99 7.18
C ALA A 59 10.41 -25.20 8.64
N GLU A 60 10.79 -26.34 9.17
CA GLU A 60 10.67 -26.67 10.60
C GLU A 60 12.03 -27.12 11.14
N ARG A 61 12.41 -26.61 12.29
CA ARG A 61 13.65 -26.97 12.97
C ARG A 61 13.36 -27.30 14.43
N ARG A 62 13.85 -28.46 14.88
CA ARG A 62 13.77 -28.82 16.31
C ARG A 62 14.79 -28.01 17.11
N VAL A 63 14.32 -27.22 18.04
CA VAL A 63 15.14 -26.43 18.96
C VAL A 63 14.80 -26.85 20.38
N ARG A 64 15.69 -27.63 21.00
CA ARG A 64 15.46 -28.28 22.33
C ARG A 64 14.18 -29.12 22.29
N ALA A 65 13.18 -28.79 23.10
CA ALA A 65 11.91 -29.52 23.20
C ALA A 65 10.79 -28.93 22.31
N THR A 66 11.08 -27.89 21.49
CA THR A 66 10.10 -27.15 20.69
C THR A 66 10.43 -27.21 19.20
N ILE A 67 9.42 -27.13 18.35
CA ILE A 67 9.59 -26.98 16.90
C ILE A 67 9.51 -25.49 16.57
N GLU A 68 10.60 -24.93 16.03
CA GLU A 68 10.63 -23.61 15.46
C GLU A 68 10.23 -23.70 13.99
N ARG A 69 9.25 -22.88 13.59
CA ARG A 69 8.74 -22.82 12.23
C ARG A 69 9.20 -21.56 11.54
N THR A 70 9.61 -21.68 10.28
CA THR A 70 9.90 -20.57 9.41
C THR A 70 8.74 -20.39 8.43
N TYR A 71 8.27 -19.18 8.29
CA TYR A 71 7.10 -18.81 7.49
C TYR A 71 7.52 -17.95 6.32
N THR A 72 6.73 -17.96 5.26
CA THR A 72 6.80 -17.02 4.14
C THR A 72 5.40 -16.55 3.77
N LEU A 73 5.31 -15.42 3.08
CA LEU A 73 4.06 -14.84 2.62
C LEU A 73 3.63 -15.45 1.30
N ARG A 74 2.37 -15.83 1.19
CA ARG A 74 1.71 -16.10 -0.08
C ARG A 74 1.12 -14.78 -0.59
N VAL A 75 1.88 -14.06 -1.40
CA VAL A 75 1.58 -12.67 -1.81
C VAL A 75 0.17 -12.53 -2.37
N TYR A 76 -0.27 -13.46 -3.23
CA TYR A 76 -1.62 -13.45 -3.80
C TYR A 76 -2.73 -13.56 -2.73
N ALA A 77 -2.52 -14.39 -1.72
CA ALA A 77 -3.49 -14.55 -0.62
C ALA A 77 -3.45 -13.39 0.40
N ALA A 78 -2.45 -12.53 0.30
CA ALA A 78 -2.28 -11.35 1.16
C ALA A 78 -2.82 -10.05 0.53
N GLN A 79 -3.46 -10.15 -0.64
CA GLN A 79 -4.07 -9.02 -1.35
C GLN A 79 -5.58 -9.19 -1.37
N LEU A 80 -6.29 -8.10 -1.20
CA LEU A 80 -7.74 -8.06 -1.50
C LEU A 80 -7.90 -8.22 -3.01
N GLN A 81 -8.78 -9.13 -3.40
CA GLN A 81 -9.04 -9.36 -4.81
C GLN A 81 -10.00 -8.29 -5.35
N PRO A 82 -9.99 -8.01 -6.67
CA PRO A 82 -10.85 -6.99 -7.27
C PRO A 82 -12.34 -7.20 -6.98
N ASP A 83 -12.80 -8.46 -6.93
CA ASP A 83 -14.17 -8.83 -6.61
C ASP A 83 -14.49 -8.58 -5.12
N GLU A 84 -13.56 -8.83 -4.22
CA GLU A 84 -13.69 -8.50 -2.79
C GLU A 84 -13.77 -6.98 -2.59
N ILE A 85 -12.92 -6.21 -3.28
CA ILE A 85 -12.94 -4.74 -3.24
C ILE A 85 -14.27 -4.21 -3.79
N ALA A 86 -14.73 -4.74 -4.93
CA ALA A 86 -15.98 -4.31 -5.56
C ALA A 86 -17.24 -4.62 -4.72
N ALA A 87 -17.16 -5.61 -3.82
CA ALA A 87 -18.25 -5.98 -2.92
C ALA A 87 -18.26 -5.19 -1.60
N MET A 88 -17.24 -4.39 -1.32
CA MET A 88 -17.15 -3.61 -0.08
C MET A 88 -18.15 -2.45 -0.09
N THR A 89 -18.73 -2.19 1.07
CA THR A 89 -19.49 -0.97 1.34
C THR A 89 -18.58 0.26 1.42
N LEU A 90 -19.14 1.46 1.33
CA LEU A 90 -18.37 2.70 1.48
C LEU A 90 -17.67 2.79 2.87
N ASP A 91 -18.32 2.32 3.92
CA ASP A 91 -17.76 2.31 5.27
C ASP A 91 -16.56 1.33 5.36
N GLU A 92 -16.68 0.14 4.75
CA GLU A 92 -15.57 -0.82 4.67
C GLU A 92 -14.40 -0.27 3.83
N HIS A 93 -14.67 0.46 2.75
CA HIS A 93 -13.64 1.17 1.99
C HIS A 93 -12.94 2.23 2.84
N ALA A 94 -13.69 3.02 3.61
CA ALA A 94 -13.14 4.05 4.49
C ALA A 94 -12.24 3.42 5.57
N ASP A 95 -12.69 2.35 6.22
CA ASP A 95 -11.93 1.62 7.22
C ASP A 95 -10.66 1.00 6.64
N ALA A 96 -10.75 0.41 5.44
CA ALA A 96 -9.62 -0.14 4.71
C ALA A 96 -8.57 0.93 4.39
N PHE A 97 -9.01 2.09 3.91
CA PHE A 97 -8.13 3.20 3.61
C PHE A 97 -7.48 3.78 4.88
N LEU A 98 -8.23 3.93 5.96
CA LEU A 98 -7.68 4.36 7.26
C LEU A 98 -6.61 3.40 7.78
N ALA A 99 -6.83 2.08 7.69
CA ALA A 99 -5.84 1.09 8.08
C ALA A 99 -4.58 1.15 7.19
N TYR A 100 -4.74 1.36 5.89
CA TYR A 100 -3.65 1.56 4.94
C TYR A 100 -2.84 2.82 5.28
N ALA A 101 -3.50 3.95 5.48
CA ALA A 101 -2.87 5.24 5.80
C ALA A 101 -2.14 5.18 7.15
N ALA A 102 -2.76 4.61 8.19
CA ALA A 102 -2.12 4.39 9.48
C ALA A 102 -0.87 3.51 9.37
N GLY A 103 -0.94 2.49 8.52
CA GLY A 103 0.22 1.65 8.22
C GLY A 103 1.35 2.38 7.50
N LEU A 104 1.02 3.28 6.56
CA LEU A 104 2.00 4.15 5.89
C LEU A 104 2.66 5.11 6.89
N LEU A 105 1.86 5.79 7.72
CA LEU A 105 2.36 6.70 8.76
C LEU A 105 3.29 5.97 9.73
N GLY A 106 2.92 4.79 10.22
CA GLY A 106 3.77 4.01 11.13
C GLY A 106 5.08 3.53 10.46
N ASP A 107 5.09 3.25 9.16
CA ASP A 107 6.34 2.92 8.43
C ASP A 107 7.20 4.17 8.26
N PHE A 108 6.59 5.32 8.01
CA PHE A 108 7.27 6.60 7.93
C PHE A 108 7.90 7.01 9.28
N ASP A 109 7.15 6.90 10.37
CA ASP A 109 7.65 7.20 11.72
C ASP A 109 8.87 6.33 12.07
N ARG A 110 8.84 5.04 11.73
CA ARG A 110 9.98 4.14 11.93
C ARG A 110 11.19 4.54 11.08
N TYR A 111 10.94 4.98 9.85
CA TYR A 111 12.01 5.47 8.99
C TYR A 111 12.68 6.72 9.59
N ILE A 112 11.90 7.69 10.04
CA ILE A 112 12.44 8.90 10.69
C ILE A 112 13.14 8.57 12.02
N ALA A 113 12.57 7.67 12.82
CA ALA A 113 13.19 7.22 14.07
C ALA A 113 14.50 6.44 13.87
N SER A 114 14.81 5.99 12.66
CA SER A 114 16.11 5.41 12.32
C SER A 114 17.21 6.45 12.03
N GLU A 115 16.88 7.74 12.16
CA GLU A 115 17.77 8.89 11.97
C GLU A 115 18.56 8.83 10.64
N PRO A 116 17.88 8.76 9.48
CA PRO A 116 18.56 8.68 8.20
C PRO A 116 19.40 9.94 7.94
N GLU A 117 20.69 9.77 7.64
CA GLU A 117 21.61 10.90 7.40
C GLU A 117 21.19 11.76 6.20
N HIS A 118 20.70 11.10 5.13
CA HIS A 118 20.32 11.74 3.86
C HIS A 118 19.04 11.14 3.27
N PRO A 119 17.85 11.55 3.75
CA PRO A 119 16.56 11.00 3.28
C PRO A 119 16.38 11.06 1.76
N GLY A 120 16.81 12.14 1.11
CA GLY A 120 16.74 12.30 -0.34
C GLY A 120 17.64 11.32 -1.12
N GLN A 121 18.77 10.93 -0.57
CA GLN A 121 19.67 9.94 -1.16
C GLN A 121 19.19 8.50 -0.90
N ASP A 122 18.42 8.30 0.14
CA ASP A 122 17.76 7.02 0.42
C ASP A 122 16.63 6.73 -0.58
N GLY A 123 16.27 7.69 -1.43
CA GLY A 123 15.17 7.58 -2.39
C GLY A 123 13.80 7.75 -1.72
N ALA A 124 13.74 8.28 -0.49
CA ALA A 124 12.48 8.71 0.11
C ALA A 124 11.90 9.87 -0.70
N GLY A 125 10.60 9.83 -0.97
CA GLY A 125 9.96 10.88 -1.75
C GLY A 125 8.44 10.79 -1.66
N TYR A 126 7.80 11.94 -1.82
CA TYR A 126 6.36 12.12 -1.80
C TYR A 126 5.97 12.80 -3.10
N ARG A 127 5.02 12.22 -3.83
CA ARG A 127 4.58 12.76 -5.12
C ARG A 127 3.06 12.76 -5.18
N VAL A 128 2.52 13.85 -5.66
CA VAL A 128 1.13 13.99 -6.07
C VAL A 128 1.15 14.41 -7.53
N ALA A 129 0.37 13.76 -8.36
CA ALA A 129 0.18 14.11 -9.75
C ALA A 129 -1.32 14.01 -10.08
N ALA A 130 -1.81 14.92 -10.92
CA ALA A 130 -3.12 14.80 -11.53
C ALA A 130 -2.94 14.42 -12.98
N MET A 131 -3.76 13.49 -13.45
CA MET A 131 -3.74 12.99 -14.83
C MET A 131 -5.17 12.97 -15.36
N TRP A 132 -5.35 13.44 -16.57
CA TRP A 132 -6.61 13.31 -17.31
C TRP A 132 -6.49 12.05 -18.19
N LEU A 133 -7.23 11.03 -17.85
CA LEU A 133 -7.15 9.71 -18.51
C LEU A 133 -8.56 9.24 -18.86
N THR A 134 -8.70 8.71 -20.06
CA THR A 134 -9.84 7.86 -20.40
C THR A 134 -9.74 6.52 -19.66
N ASP A 135 -10.82 5.76 -19.58
CA ASP A 135 -10.81 4.43 -18.95
C ASP A 135 -9.78 3.48 -19.60
N ALA A 136 -9.59 3.59 -20.91
CA ALA A 136 -8.60 2.80 -21.63
C ALA A 136 -7.16 3.17 -21.26
N GLU A 137 -6.85 4.48 -21.20
CA GLU A 137 -5.54 4.98 -20.78
C GLU A 137 -5.26 4.66 -19.30
N LEU A 138 -6.27 4.73 -18.45
CA LEU A 138 -6.16 4.31 -17.05
C LEU A 138 -5.83 2.82 -16.93
N ALA A 139 -6.53 1.97 -17.69
CA ALA A 139 -6.26 0.53 -17.70
C ALA A 139 -4.85 0.21 -18.20
N ASP A 140 -4.36 0.92 -19.21
CA ASP A 140 -3.00 0.77 -19.74
C ASP A 140 -1.97 1.23 -18.70
N TYR A 141 -2.16 2.40 -18.10
CA TYR A 141 -1.30 2.92 -17.03
C TYR A 141 -1.17 1.96 -15.84
N LEU A 142 -2.29 1.41 -15.37
CA LEU A 142 -2.29 0.44 -14.26
C LEU A 142 -1.55 -0.85 -14.64
N ARG A 143 -1.68 -1.31 -15.88
CA ARG A 143 -0.98 -2.50 -16.39
C ARG A 143 0.53 -2.27 -16.46
N GLU A 144 0.96 -1.12 -16.95
CA GLU A 144 2.38 -0.75 -17.02
C GLU A 144 2.99 -0.61 -15.61
N LEU A 145 2.29 0.05 -14.68
CA LEU A 145 2.71 0.19 -13.29
C LEU A 145 2.86 -1.18 -12.62
N ALA A 146 1.91 -2.09 -12.85
CA ALA A 146 1.98 -3.45 -12.35
C ALA A 146 3.19 -4.21 -12.94
N ALA A 147 3.43 -4.11 -14.24
CA ALA A 147 4.54 -4.78 -14.92
C ALA A 147 5.91 -4.30 -14.40
N ILE A 148 6.08 -2.98 -14.25
CA ILE A 148 7.28 -2.37 -13.67
C ILE A 148 7.51 -2.87 -12.23
N SER A 149 6.46 -2.98 -11.43
CA SER A 149 6.54 -3.45 -10.05
C SER A 149 6.87 -4.94 -9.99
N GLN A 150 6.18 -5.78 -10.75
CA GLN A 150 6.36 -7.23 -10.77
C GLN A 150 7.80 -7.63 -11.09
N ALA A 151 8.45 -6.97 -12.05
CA ALA A 151 9.83 -7.22 -12.40
C ALA A 151 10.83 -7.01 -11.25
N ARG A 152 10.47 -6.22 -10.22
CA ARG A 152 11.29 -5.93 -9.03
C ARG A 152 10.86 -6.71 -7.80
N LEU A 153 9.60 -7.09 -7.70
CA LEU A 153 9.07 -7.89 -6.59
C LEU A 153 9.72 -9.29 -6.54
N ALA A 154 10.14 -9.83 -7.68
CA ALA A 154 10.87 -11.09 -7.77
C ALA A 154 12.33 -11.02 -7.26
N ASN A 155 12.83 -9.84 -6.89
CA ASN A 155 14.18 -9.70 -6.36
C ASN A 155 14.25 -10.17 -4.92
N ALA A 156 15.02 -11.23 -4.65
CA ALA A 156 15.32 -11.69 -3.30
C ALA A 156 16.33 -10.76 -2.57
N PRO A 157 16.36 -10.75 -1.23
CA PRO A 157 17.42 -10.10 -0.46
C PRO A 157 18.82 -10.57 -0.91
N GLY A 158 19.78 -9.65 -0.96
CA GLY A 158 21.14 -9.96 -1.40
C GLY A 158 22.14 -8.80 -1.21
N PRO A 159 23.42 -9.01 -1.48
CA PRO A 159 24.43 -7.97 -1.36
C PRO A 159 24.08 -6.73 -2.17
N GLY A 160 24.21 -5.55 -1.57
CA GLY A 160 23.88 -4.26 -2.19
C GLY A 160 22.40 -3.97 -2.38
N ARG A 161 21.52 -4.90 -2.07
CA ARG A 161 20.05 -4.69 -2.12
C ARG A 161 19.54 -4.20 -0.78
N ARG A 162 18.81 -3.09 -0.81
CA ARG A 162 18.08 -2.56 0.34
C ARG A 162 16.58 -2.71 0.10
N ARG A 163 15.85 -3.10 1.13
CA ARG A 163 14.39 -3.17 1.07
C ARG A 163 13.80 -1.77 0.91
N ARG A 164 12.89 -1.61 -0.05
CA ARG A 164 12.14 -0.37 -0.30
C ARG A 164 10.65 -0.68 -0.22
N MET A 165 9.89 0.21 0.39
CA MET A 165 8.44 0.13 0.45
C MET A 165 7.86 1.17 -0.50
N LEU A 166 7.05 0.74 -1.46
CA LEU A 166 6.29 1.60 -2.35
C LEU A 166 4.83 1.58 -1.90
N TYR A 167 4.29 2.75 -1.64
CA TYR A 167 2.87 2.96 -1.37
C TYR A 167 2.27 3.72 -2.55
N THR A 168 1.16 3.21 -3.07
CA THR A 168 0.45 3.83 -4.19
C THR A 168 -1.01 4.03 -3.80
N VAL A 169 -1.51 5.24 -4.01
CA VAL A 169 -2.93 5.59 -3.88
C VAL A 169 -3.34 6.25 -5.18
N LEU A 170 -4.39 5.75 -5.79
CA LEU A 170 -5.05 6.35 -6.94
C LEU A 170 -6.50 6.60 -6.55
N LEU A 171 -6.95 7.83 -6.71
CA LEU A 171 -8.32 8.24 -6.41
C LEU A 171 -8.88 9.00 -7.60
N PRO A 172 -10.18 8.88 -7.90
CA PRO A 172 -10.84 9.80 -8.80
C PRO A 172 -10.68 11.23 -8.30
N GLY A 173 -10.32 12.14 -9.18
CA GLY A 173 -10.32 13.57 -8.86
C GLY A 173 -11.76 14.11 -8.81
N PRO A 174 -11.97 15.30 -8.21
CA PRO A 174 -13.24 15.99 -8.35
C PRO A 174 -13.48 16.29 -9.83
N GLU A 175 -14.71 16.10 -10.29
CA GLU A 175 -15.13 16.57 -11.60
C GLU A 175 -15.08 18.12 -11.57
N THR A 176 -13.97 18.69 -12.01
CA THR A 176 -13.93 20.13 -12.30
C THR A 176 -14.79 20.35 -13.52
N GLY A 177 -15.79 21.22 -13.37
CA GLY A 177 -16.76 21.57 -14.43
C GLY A 177 -16.08 21.71 -15.78
N THR A 178 -16.72 21.18 -16.78
CA THR A 178 -16.27 21.15 -18.17
C THR A 178 -15.76 22.54 -18.59
N ALA A 179 -14.64 22.58 -19.30
CA ALA A 179 -14.05 23.77 -19.90
C ALA A 179 -14.99 24.60 -20.80
N ALA A 180 -16.25 24.20 -20.93
CA ALA A 180 -17.31 24.88 -21.65
C ALA A 180 -17.89 26.12 -20.91
N GLU A 181 -17.64 26.24 -19.59
CA GLU A 181 -18.14 27.43 -18.84
C GLU A 181 -17.16 28.62 -18.85
N ALA A 182 -15.88 28.38 -19.19
CA ALA A 182 -14.89 29.47 -19.26
C ALA A 182 -14.94 30.27 -20.56
N GLU A 183 -15.56 29.77 -21.63
CA GLU A 183 -15.67 30.49 -22.92
C GLU A 183 -16.89 31.44 -22.96
N THR A 184 -17.87 31.26 -22.05
CA THR A 184 -19.11 32.07 -22.07
C THR A 184 -18.99 33.38 -21.28
N GLU A 185 -18.02 33.48 -20.36
CA GLU A 185 -17.81 34.74 -19.59
C GLU A 185 -16.95 35.78 -20.31
N THR A 186 -16.22 35.41 -21.36
CA THR A 186 -15.32 36.34 -22.07
C THR A 186 -16.01 37.08 -23.22
N GLU A 187 -17.17 36.63 -23.69
CA GLU A 187 -17.91 37.31 -24.79
C GLU A 187 -18.90 38.37 -24.32
N THR A 188 -19.14 38.51 -23.00
CA THR A 188 -20.16 39.48 -22.49
C THR A 188 -19.56 40.82 -22.06
N GLU A 189 -18.23 40.97 -21.98
CA GLU A 189 -17.59 42.23 -21.53
C GLU A 189 -17.11 43.17 -22.65
N THR A 190 -17.24 42.78 -23.94
CA THR A 190 -16.74 43.63 -25.06
C THR A 190 -17.84 44.35 -25.86
N GLY A 191 -19.07 44.39 -25.33
CA GLY A 191 -20.23 44.92 -26.08
C GLY A 191 -20.86 46.23 -25.56
N SER A 192 -20.19 47.02 -24.68
CA SER A 192 -20.83 48.22 -24.14
C SER A 192 -19.88 49.44 -24.03
N GLU A 193 -19.26 49.85 -25.14
CA GLU A 193 -18.67 51.21 -25.25
C GLU A 193 -18.66 51.62 -26.71
N ALA A 194 -19.79 52.11 -27.22
CA ALA A 194 -19.86 53.05 -28.32
C ALA A 194 -21.29 53.54 -28.43
N ASP A 195 -21.56 54.70 -27.84
CA ASP A 195 -22.42 55.75 -28.36
C ASP A 195 -22.74 56.74 -27.23
N GLU A 196 -21.98 57.87 -27.18
CA GLU A 196 -22.48 59.17 -26.81
C GLU A 196 -21.41 60.21 -27.09
N GLU A 197 -21.56 60.84 -28.21
CA GLU A 197 -21.24 62.26 -28.51
C GLU A 197 -22.30 62.76 -29.47
N PRO A 198 -22.61 64.06 -29.52
CA PRO A 198 -21.95 65.28 -29.02
C PRO A 198 -22.70 66.03 -27.96
#